data_221e375b921ceddaf12714a1e669063c
#
_entry.id   221e375b921ceddaf12714a1e669063c
#
_cell.length_a   1.000
_cell.length_b   1.000
_cell.length_c   1.000
_cell.angle_alpha   90.00
_cell.angle_beta   90.00
_cell.angle_gamma   90.00
#
_symmetry.space_group_name_H-M   'P 1'
#
loop_
_entity.id
_entity.type
_entity.pdbx_description
1 polymer ?
#
loop_
_entity_poly.entity_id
_entity_poly.type
_entity_poly.pdbx_seq_one_letter_code
_entity_poly.pdbx_strand_id
1 'polypeptide(L)'
;MTILASYFDNKIAWYENDGSENFTQHVISSDATLAKQVYAIDVDSDGDIDVLSASLGYDKIAWYENFTTHVITTDADYVYSVKAADFDGDSDIDVVSASREDNKIAWYENDGDENFTQHVISTTANLALQVYAIDVDTDGDIDVLSASASGDKIAWYENDGDENFTEHIVLLLGI
;
A
#
# COMPACT_ATOMS: atom_id res chain seq x y z
N MET A 1 -19.38 -1.44 -4.90
CA MET A 1 -18.23 -1.91 -5.73
C MET A 1 -17.37 -2.86 -4.89
N THR A 2 -16.92 -3.98 -5.46
CA THR A 2 -15.96 -4.90 -4.80
C THR A 2 -14.76 -5.03 -5.72
N ILE A 3 -13.55 -4.85 -5.19
CA ILE A 3 -12.29 -4.95 -5.95
C ILE A 3 -11.54 -6.19 -5.49
N LEU A 4 -10.98 -6.93 -6.43
CA LEU A 4 -10.21 -8.15 -6.16
C LEU A 4 -8.86 -8.13 -6.88
N ALA A 5 -7.81 -8.56 -6.14
CA ALA A 5 -6.54 -8.99 -6.69
C ALA A 5 -6.57 -10.50 -6.91
N SER A 6 -6.24 -10.96 -8.10
CA SER A 6 -6.19 -12.39 -8.43
C SER A 6 -4.75 -12.83 -8.65
N TYR A 7 -4.24 -13.60 -7.67
CA TYR A 7 -2.85 -14.00 -7.60
C TYR A 7 -2.40 -14.91 -8.77
N PHE A 8 -3.24 -15.87 -9.17
CA PHE A 8 -2.84 -16.89 -10.14
C PHE A 8 -3.11 -16.53 -11.60
N ASP A 9 -4.04 -15.62 -11.87
CA ASP A 9 -4.36 -15.17 -13.24
C ASP A 9 -3.88 -13.74 -13.55
N ASN A 10 -3.09 -13.17 -12.61
CA ASN A 10 -2.40 -11.89 -12.77
C ASN A 10 -3.35 -10.71 -13.04
N LYS A 11 -4.56 -10.76 -12.47
CA LYS A 11 -5.59 -9.76 -12.74
C LYS A 11 -5.92 -8.91 -11.53
N ILE A 12 -6.30 -7.69 -11.85
CA ILE A 12 -7.07 -6.82 -10.98
C ILE A 12 -8.39 -6.58 -11.67
N ALA A 13 -9.47 -6.75 -10.92
CA ALA A 13 -10.83 -6.56 -11.44
C ALA A 13 -11.75 -5.98 -10.36
N TRP A 14 -12.74 -5.23 -10.79
CA TRP A 14 -13.85 -4.87 -9.94
C TRP A 14 -15.12 -5.58 -10.37
N TYR A 15 -16.06 -5.71 -9.44
CA TYR A 15 -17.31 -6.39 -9.65
C TYR A 15 -18.46 -5.45 -9.36
N GLU A 16 -19.25 -5.20 -10.38
CA GLU A 16 -20.49 -4.44 -10.32
C GLU A 16 -21.63 -5.32 -9.81
N ASN A 17 -22.27 -4.90 -8.72
CA ASN A 17 -23.48 -5.56 -8.22
C ASN A 17 -24.72 -4.84 -8.78
N ASP A 18 -25.59 -5.57 -9.46
CA ASP A 18 -26.84 -5.03 -10.04
C ASP A 18 -27.97 -4.81 -9.01
N GLY A 19 -27.67 -5.06 -7.71
CA GLY A 19 -28.64 -4.95 -6.63
C GLY A 19 -29.53 -6.20 -6.45
N SER A 20 -29.36 -7.23 -7.30
CA SER A 20 -30.10 -8.50 -7.26
C SER A 20 -29.16 -9.70 -7.07
N GLU A 21 -28.02 -9.47 -6.40
CA GLU A 21 -26.98 -10.48 -6.12
C GLU A 21 -26.24 -11.00 -7.37
N ASN A 22 -26.41 -10.37 -8.53
CA ASN A 22 -25.61 -10.69 -9.70
C ASN A 22 -24.42 -9.75 -9.80
N PHE A 23 -23.25 -10.30 -10.13
CA PHE A 23 -22.00 -9.57 -10.25
C PHE A 23 -21.46 -9.64 -11.68
N THR A 24 -21.18 -8.48 -12.26
CA THR A 24 -20.48 -8.36 -13.53
C THR A 24 -19.03 -8.02 -13.29
N GLN A 25 -18.10 -8.81 -13.87
CA GLN A 25 -16.66 -8.56 -13.77
C GLN A 25 -16.21 -7.53 -14.80
N HIS A 26 -15.44 -6.53 -14.33
CA HIS A 26 -14.74 -5.57 -15.15
C HIS A 26 -13.24 -5.68 -14.86
N VAL A 27 -12.46 -6.07 -15.86
CA VAL A 27 -11.00 -6.22 -15.72
C VAL A 27 -10.34 -4.84 -15.79
N ILE A 28 -9.60 -4.48 -14.72
CA ILE A 28 -8.82 -3.24 -14.65
C ILE A 28 -7.45 -3.49 -15.29
N SER A 29 -6.77 -4.58 -14.90
CA SER A 29 -5.48 -4.96 -15.44
C SER A 29 -5.36 -6.48 -15.56
N SER A 30 -4.71 -6.94 -16.61
CA SER A 30 -4.30 -8.35 -16.80
C SER A 30 -2.77 -8.52 -16.70
N ASP A 31 -2.04 -7.48 -16.26
CA ASP A 31 -0.59 -7.44 -16.10
C ASP A 31 -0.20 -7.06 -14.67
N ALA A 32 -0.90 -7.62 -13.70
CA ALA A 32 -0.60 -7.49 -12.27
C ALA A 32 -0.07 -8.82 -11.74
N THR A 33 1.12 -9.22 -12.19
CA THR A 33 1.69 -10.56 -11.93
C THR A 33 1.79 -10.83 -10.43
N LEU A 34 1.15 -11.92 -10.00
CA LEU A 34 1.06 -12.30 -8.59
C LEU A 34 0.47 -11.19 -7.72
N ALA A 35 -0.60 -10.52 -8.20
CA ALA A 35 -1.27 -9.46 -7.44
C ALA A 35 -1.68 -9.96 -6.06
N LYS A 36 -1.20 -9.28 -5.02
CA LYS A 36 -1.35 -9.70 -3.61
C LYS A 36 -2.39 -8.88 -2.87
N GLN A 37 -2.38 -7.59 -3.08
CA GLN A 37 -3.31 -6.68 -2.42
C GLN A 37 -3.80 -5.63 -3.40
N VAL A 38 -5.01 -5.16 -3.19
CA VAL A 38 -5.58 -3.95 -3.80
C VAL A 38 -6.18 -3.07 -2.72
N TYR A 39 -6.18 -1.79 -2.97
CA TYR A 39 -6.77 -0.77 -2.11
C TYR A 39 -7.50 0.25 -2.99
N ALA A 40 -8.66 0.72 -2.57
CA ALA A 40 -9.46 1.70 -3.31
C ALA A 40 -9.37 3.05 -2.62
N ILE A 41 -8.95 4.07 -3.34
CA ILE A 41 -8.81 5.43 -2.87
C ILE A 41 -8.74 6.36 -4.09
N ASP A 42 -9.13 7.60 -3.94
CA ASP A 42 -8.88 8.68 -4.89
C ASP A 42 -7.41 9.11 -4.72
N VAL A 43 -6.53 8.75 -5.66
CA VAL A 43 -5.07 8.95 -5.55
C VAL A 43 -4.68 10.36 -6.02
N ASP A 44 -5.36 10.88 -7.05
CA ASP A 44 -5.04 12.16 -7.69
C ASP A 44 -6.00 13.29 -7.33
N SER A 45 -6.94 13.01 -6.39
CA SER A 45 -7.92 13.99 -5.88
C SER A 45 -8.86 14.55 -6.95
N ASP A 46 -9.13 13.78 -8.03
CA ASP A 46 -10.06 14.16 -9.10
C ASP A 46 -11.54 13.91 -8.72
N GLY A 47 -11.79 13.19 -7.63
CA GLY A 47 -13.09 12.83 -7.06
C GLY A 47 -13.60 11.46 -7.48
N ASP A 48 -12.91 10.75 -8.35
CA ASP A 48 -13.18 9.37 -8.73
C ASP A 48 -12.32 8.41 -7.87
N ILE A 49 -12.75 7.17 -7.73
CA ILE A 49 -12.02 6.18 -6.93
C ILE A 49 -11.13 5.33 -7.81
N ASP A 50 -9.84 5.37 -7.50
CA ASP A 50 -8.81 4.58 -8.14
C ASP A 50 -8.56 3.25 -7.44
N VAL A 51 -7.71 2.44 -8.04
CA VAL A 51 -7.26 1.17 -7.50
C VAL A 51 -5.74 1.13 -7.38
N LEU A 52 -5.25 1.09 -6.15
CA LEU A 52 -3.85 0.86 -5.84
C LEU A 52 -3.58 -0.64 -5.71
N SER A 53 -2.43 -1.13 -6.20
CA SER A 53 -2.05 -2.54 -6.13
C SER A 53 -0.63 -2.80 -5.68
N ALA A 54 -0.46 -3.92 -4.96
CA ALA A 54 0.80 -4.59 -4.70
C ALA A 54 0.90 -5.87 -5.51
N SER A 55 1.92 -6.01 -6.36
CA SER A 55 2.14 -7.14 -7.25
C SER A 55 3.56 -7.71 -7.06
N LEU A 56 3.64 -8.96 -6.52
CA LEU A 56 4.91 -9.58 -6.16
C LEU A 56 5.80 -9.90 -7.36
N GLY A 57 5.19 -10.27 -8.51
CA GLY A 57 5.94 -10.84 -9.62
C GLY A 57 6.83 -9.87 -10.39
N TYR A 58 6.64 -8.57 -10.19
CA TYR A 58 7.47 -7.51 -10.79
C TYR A 58 7.90 -6.50 -9.73
N ASP A 59 7.79 -6.86 -8.45
CA ASP A 59 8.15 -5.97 -7.33
C ASP A 59 7.46 -4.60 -7.44
N LYS A 60 6.23 -4.64 -8.01
CA LYS A 60 5.54 -3.47 -8.55
C LYS A 60 4.45 -2.97 -7.61
N ILE A 61 4.48 -1.67 -7.34
CA ILE A 61 3.35 -0.90 -6.83
C ILE A 61 2.85 -0.02 -7.98
N ALA A 62 1.55 -0.06 -8.23
CA ALA A 62 0.91 0.72 -9.27
C ALA A 62 -0.50 1.13 -8.84
N TRP A 63 -1.00 2.22 -9.39
CA TRP A 63 -2.39 2.60 -9.31
C TRP A 63 -3.02 2.65 -10.69
N TYR A 64 -4.34 2.64 -10.73
CA TYR A 64 -5.12 2.52 -11.95
C TYR A 64 -6.26 3.52 -11.91
N GLU A 65 -6.15 4.52 -12.78
CA GLU A 65 -7.15 5.53 -13.06
C GLU A 65 -7.82 5.20 -14.39
N ASN A 66 -9.14 5.09 -14.44
CA ASN A 66 -9.89 4.86 -15.69
C ASN A 66 -9.29 3.75 -16.58
N PHE A 67 -8.80 2.63 -15.99
CA PHE A 67 -8.10 1.51 -16.64
C PHE A 67 -6.70 1.84 -17.20
N THR A 68 -6.18 3.04 -16.96
CA THR A 68 -4.79 3.40 -17.24
C THR A 68 -3.92 2.96 -16.08
N THR A 69 -2.72 2.44 -16.35
CA THR A 69 -1.77 2.00 -15.31
C THR A 69 -0.72 3.08 -15.08
N HIS A 70 -0.59 3.53 -13.85
CA HIS A 70 0.45 4.42 -13.37
C HIS A 70 1.36 3.64 -12.42
N VAL A 71 2.66 3.55 -12.75
CA VAL A 71 3.62 2.79 -11.95
C VAL A 71 4.27 3.71 -10.94
N ILE A 72 4.10 3.40 -9.65
CA ILE A 72 4.75 4.12 -8.55
C ILE A 72 6.21 3.64 -8.43
N THR A 73 6.41 2.32 -8.35
CA THR A 73 7.75 1.74 -8.27
C THR A 73 7.80 0.30 -8.79
N THR A 74 8.98 -0.15 -9.17
CA THR A 74 9.34 -1.55 -9.44
C THR A 74 10.50 -2.01 -8.55
N ASP A 75 10.72 -1.35 -7.40
CA ASP A 75 11.78 -1.61 -6.42
C ASP A 75 11.20 -1.92 -5.03
N ALA A 76 10.10 -2.68 -4.99
CA ALA A 76 9.45 -3.12 -3.76
C ALA A 76 9.51 -4.66 -3.68
N ASP A 77 10.70 -5.22 -3.36
CA ASP A 77 11.02 -6.65 -3.48
C ASP A 77 10.02 -7.53 -2.72
N TYR A 78 9.22 -8.26 -3.48
CA TYR A 78 8.10 -9.05 -2.97
C TYR A 78 7.10 -8.24 -2.13
N VAL A 79 6.54 -7.17 -2.69
CA VAL A 79 5.57 -6.31 -2.00
C VAL A 79 4.29 -7.07 -1.64
N TYR A 80 3.99 -7.11 -0.35
CA TYR A 80 2.85 -7.85 0.21
C TYR A 80 1.65 -6.96 0.54
N SER A 81 1.90 -5.73 0.94
CA SER A 81 0.85 -4.82 1.40
C SER A 81 1.13 -3.40 0.94
N VAL A 82 0.06 -2.71 0.60
CA VAL A 82 0.03 -1.27 0.32
C VAL A 82 -1.13 -0.62 1.05
N LYS A 83 -0.93 0.61 1.50
CA LYS A 83 -1.94 1.53 2.00
C LYS A 83 -1.65 2.92 1.47
N ALA A 84 -2.61 3.80 1.64
CA ALA A 84 -2.47 5.19 1.23
C ALA A 84 -3.06 6.12 2.29
N ALA A 85 -2.39 7.26 2.48
CA ALA A 85 -2.78 8.36 3.34
C ALA A 85 -1.90 9.57 2.99
N ASP A 86 -2.27 10.73 3.45
CA ASP A 86 -1.44 11.94 3.45
C ASP A 86 -0.46 11.85 4.65
N PHE A 87 0.84 11.59 4.40
CA PHE A 87 1.85 11.36 5.44
C PHE A 87 2.62 12.62 5.82
N ASP A 88 2.68 13.63 4.95
CA ASP A 88 3.41 14.89 5.16
C ASP A 88 2.50 16.10 5.37
N GLY A 89 1.18 15.93 5.27
CA GLY A 89 0.19 16.96 5.56
C GLY A 89 -0.02 17.97 4.43
N ASP A 90 0.41 17.65 3.21
CA ASP A 90 0.27 18.52 2.03
C ASP A 90 -1.08 18.37 1.33
N SER A 91 -1.88 17.38 1.70
CA SER A 91 -3.20 16.99 1.21
C SER A 91 -3.19 16.11 -0.04
N ASP A 92 -2.04 15.77 -0.58
CA ASP A 92 -1.91 14.78 -1.64
C ASP A 92 -1.84 13.37 -1.04
N ILE A 93 -2.28 12.38 -1.79
CA ILE A 93 -2.36 11.02 -1.25
C ILE A 93 -1.08 10.26 -1.57
N ASP A 94 -0.36 9.93 -0.50
CA ASP A 94 0.84 9.11 -0.53
C ASP A 94 0.55 7.62 -0.41
N VAL A 95 1.57 6.80 -0.65
CA VAL A 95 1.49 5.35 -0.57
C VAL A 95 2.53 4.80 0.38
N VAL A 96 2.15 3.85 1.26
CA VAL A 96 3.08 3.08 2.10
C VAL A 96 3.04 1.61 1.74
N SER A 97 4.19 0.94 1.80
CA SER A 97 4.32 -0.47 1.46
C SER A 97 5.08 -1.30 2.49
N ALA A 98 4.76 -2.60 2.54
CA ALA A 98 5.56 -3.63 3.17
C ALA A 98 6.13 -4.58 2.10
N SER A 99 7.45 -4.63 1.98
CA SER A 99 8.19 -5.49 1.05
C SER A 99 8.92 -6.58 1.83
N ARG A 100 8.67 -7.84 1.44
CA ARG A 100 9.01 -9.00 2.26
C ARG A 100 10.49 -9.39 2.16
N GLU A 101 11.04 -9.43 0.94
CA GLU A 101 12.36 -10.02 0.71
C GLU A 101 13.50 -9.02 0.99
N ASP A 102 13.24 -7.73 0.88
CA ASP A 102 14.16 -6.67 1.30
C ASP A 102 13.91 -6.15 2.74
N ASN A 103 12.91 -6.74 3.44
CA ASN A 103 12.57 -6.39 4.84
C ASN A 103 12.20 -4.92 5.03
N LYS A 104 11.65 -4.29 4.00
CA LYS A 104 11.48 -2.84 3.91
C LYS A 104 10.05 -2.41 4.21
N ILE A 105 9.94 -1.35 5.00
CA ILE A 105 8.77 -0.48 5.06
C ILE A 105 9.20 0.83 4.41
N ALA A 106 8.47 1.27 3.42
CA ALA A 106 8.73 2.53 2.72
C ALA A 106 7.43 3.25 2.41
N TRP A 107 7.46 4.58 2.41
CA TRP A 107 6.40 5.37 1.86
C TRP A 107 6.88 6.08 0.58
N TYR A 108 5.94 6.49 -0.23
CA TYR A 108 6.16 7.10 -1.52
C TYR A 108 5.36 8.39 -1.52
N GLU A 109 6.06 9.50 -1.34
CA GLU A 109 5.54 10.87 -1.37
C GLU A 109 5.02 11.18 -2.77
N ASN A 110 3.77 11.63 -2.86
CA ASN A 110 3.16 12.16 -4.07
C ASN A 110 3.31 13.69 -4.07
N ASP A 111 3.89 14.28 -5.09
CA ASP A 111 4.13 15.74 -5.17
C ASP A 111 2.92 16.53 -5.70
N GLY A 112 1.75 15.89 -5.81
CA GLY A 112 0.53 16.48 -6.38
C GLY A 112 0.48 16.52 -7.91
N ASP A 113 1.59 16.21 -8.56
CA ASP A 113 1.70 16.05 -10.03
C ASP A 113 1.89 14.57 -10.42
N GLU A 114 1.46 13.62 -9.56
CA GLU A 114 1.54 12.15 -9.73
C GLU A 114 3.00 11.61 -9.80
N ASN A 115 4.00 12.37 -9.37
CA ASN A 115 5.35 11.87 -9.25
C ASN A 115 5.59 11.36 -7.83
N PHE A 116 6.08 10.13 -7.71
CA PHE A 116 6.29 9.48 -6.43
C PHE A 116 7.77 9.39 -6.09
N THR A 117 8.13 9.89 -4.90
CA THR A 117 9.49 9.80 -4.33
C THR A 117 9.52 8.78 -3.19
N GLN A 118 10.43 7.80 -3.24
CA GLN A 118 10.54 6.78 -2.19
C GLN A 118 11.31 7.28 -0.98
N HIS A 119 10.72 7.10 0.21
CA HIS A 119 11.32 7.32 1.52
C HIS A 119 11.31 6.01 2.31
N VAL A 120 12.47 5.58 2.82
CA VAL A 120 12.57 4.33 3.56
C VAL A 120 12.35 4.59 5.05
N ILE A 121 11.29 3.99 5.61
CA ILE A 121 10.97 4.06 7.04
C ILE A 121 11.82 3.04 7.81
N SER A 122 11.91 1.81 7.33
CA SER A 122 12.68 0.73 7.99
C SER A 122 13.18 -0.31 7.02
N THR A 123 14.36 -0.88 7.28
CA THR A 123 14.92 -2.06 6.60
C THR A 123 15.08 -3.25 7.56
N THR A 124 14.47 -3.18 8.74
CA THR A 124 14.55 -4.19 9.79
C THR A 124 13.21 -4.89 10.06
N ALA A 125 12.22 -4.68 9.19
CA ALA A 125 10.91 -5.32 9.24
C ALA A 125 10.97 -6.74 8.62
N ASN A 126 11.71 -7.66 9.26
CA ASN A 126 12.06 -8.98 8.72
C ASN A 126 10.84 -9.77 8.22
N LEU A 127 10.81 -10.07 6.92
CA LEU A 127 9.67 -10.64 6.21
C LEU A 127 8.39 -9.81 6.45
N ALA A 128 8.41 -8.53 6.11
CA ALA A 128 7.27 -7.64 6.26
C ALA A 128 6.07 -8.14 5.44
N LEU A 129 4.91 -8.25 6.09
CA LEU A 129 3.70 -8.80 5.47
C LEU A 129 2.54 -7.81 5.36
N GLN A 130 2.46 -6.87 6.29
CA GLN A 130 1.33 -5.95 6.37
C GLN A 130 1.77 -4.58 6.84
N VAL A 131 1.18 -3.56 6.26
CA VAL A 131 1.22 -2.18 6.78
C VAL A 131 -0.18 -1.64 6.96
N TYR A 132 -0.31 -0.68 7.86
CA TYR A 132 -1.53 0.09 8.09
C TYR A 132 -1.15 1.54 8.38
N ALA A 133 -1.89 2.48 7.82
CA ALA A 133 -1.72 3.91 8.01
C ALA A 133 -2.83 4.42 8.93
N ILE A 134 -2.49 5.06 10.04
CA ILE A 134 -3.43 5.59 11.03
C ILE A 134 -2.67 6.48 12.03
N ASP A 135 -3.28 7.56 12.50
CA ASP A 135 -2.83 8.33 13.65
C ASP A 135 -3.04 7.49 14.93
N VAL A 136 -1.95 7.00 15.53
CA VAL A 136 -1.98 6.08 16.67
C VAL A 136 -2.05 6.81 18.00
N ASP A 137 -1.33 7.93 18.13
CA ASP A 137 -1.22 8.69 19.39
C ASP A 137 -2.09 9.93 19.45
N THR A 138 -2.81 10.24 18.37
CA THR A 138 -3.76 11.33 18.26
C THR A 138 -3.13 12.72 18.25
N ASP A 139 -1.93 12.82 17.68
CA ASP A 139 -1.26 14.09 17.48
C ASP A 139 -1.64 14.79 16.17
N GLY A 140 -2.27 14.08 15.26
CA GLY A 140 -2.78 14.56 13.98
C GLY A 140 -1.98 14.09 12.78
N ASP A 141 -0.78 13.53 12.99
CA ASP A 141 0.09 12.99 11.95
C ASP A 141 -0.20 11.50 11.69
N ILE A 142 -0.05 11.07 10.46
CA ILE A 142 -0.37 9.68 10.12
C ILE A 142 0.85 8.80 10.33
N ASP A 143 0.69 7.81 11.21
CA ASP A 143 1.69 6.82 11.54
C ASP A 143 1.60 5.55 10.68
N VAL A 144 2.62 4.69 10.81
CA VAL A 144 2.65 3.39 10.16
C VAL A 144 2.72 2.26 11.18
N LEU A 145 1.78 1.32 11.11
CA LEU A 145 1.87 0.04 11.80
C LEU A 145 2.35 -1.04 10.83
N SER A 146 3.23 -1.93 11.28
CA SER A 146 3.68 -3.09 10.50
C SER A 146 3.58 -4.40 11.26
N ALA A 147 3.34 -5.48 10.50
CA ALA A 147 3.48 -6.85 10.99
C ALA A 147 4.52 -7.59 10.15
N SER A 148 5.49 -8.22 10.83
CA SER A 148 6.61 -8.94 10.24
C SER A 148 6.63 -10.40 10.71
N ALA A 149 6.76 -11.34 9.76
CA ALA A 149 6.66 -12.76 10.05
C ALA A 149 7.93 -13.34 10.71
N SER A 150 9.12 -12.81 10.40
CA SER A 150 10.35 -13.23 11.04
C SER A 150 10.67 -12.30 12.21
N GLY A 151 10.87 -12.89 13.38
CA GLY A 151 11.05 -12.15 14.63
C GLY A 151 9.73 -11.81 15.31
N ASP A 152 8.58 -12.30 14.76
CA ASP A 152 7.26 -12.18 15.38
C ASP A 152 6.97 -10.75 15.87
N LYS A 153 7.31 -9.75 15.01
CA LYS A 153 7.33 -8.34 15.37
C LYS A 153 6.07 -7.62 14.88
N ILE A 154 5.43 -6.90 15.77
CA ILE A 154 4.53 -5.80 15.43
C ILE A 154 5.23 -4.51 15.85
N ALA A 155 5.37 -3.58 14.92
CA ALA A 155 5.97 -2.28 15.16
C ALA A 155 5.03 -1.14 14.78
N TRP A 156 5.14 -0.05 15.52
CA TRP A 156 4.59 1.24 15.21
C TRP A 156 5.75 2.17 14.87
N TYR A 157 5.63 2.88 13.77
CA TYR A 157 6.53 3.93 13.35
C TYR A 157 5.79 5.24 13.52
N GLU A 158 6.11 5.96 14.60
CA GLU A 158 5.59 7.27 14.94
C GLU A 158 6.15 8.29 13.96
N ASN A 159 5.25 9.00 13.27
CA ASN A 159 5.57 10.16 12.44
C ASN A 159 5.55 11.42 13.31
N ASP A 160 6.57 12.27 13.24
CA ASP A 160 6.64 13.50 14.05
C ASP A 160 6.10 14.74 13.32
N GLY A 161 5.44 14.56 12.16
CA GLY A 161 4.92 15.63 11.31
C GLY A 161 5.99 16.35 10.46
N ASP A 162 7.26 16.02 10.64
CA ASP A 162 8.39 16.49 9.85
C ASP A 162 9.02 15.34 9.04
N GLU A 163 8.21 14.30 8.66
CA GLU A 163 8.60 13.12 7.88
C GLU A 163 9.64 12.20 8.56
N ASN A 164 9.90 12.35 9.85
CA ASN A 164 10.78 11.46 10.57
C ASN A 164 9.98 10.38 11.30
N PHE A 165 10.35 9.14 11.07
CA PHE A 165 9.68 7.97 11.67
C PHE A 165 10.52 7.35 12.78
N THR A 166 9.92 7.24 13.99
CA THR A 166 10.54 6.57 15.15
C THR A 166 9.92 5.20 15.38
N GLU A 167 10.73 4.12 15.38
CA GLU A 167 10.24 2.75 15.58
C GLU A 167 9.95 2.47 17.07
N HIS A 168 8.72 2.04 17.35
CA HIS A 168 8.28 1.48 18.64
C HIS A 168 7.87 0.03 18.44
N ILE A 169 8.48 -0.89 19.18
CA ILE A 169 8.10 -2.31 19.14
C ILE A 169 6.90 -2.51 20.06
N VAL A 170 5.76 -2.88 19.47
CA VAL A 170 4.51 -3.11 20.19
C VAL A 170 4.47 -4.53 20.75
N LEU A 171 4.93 -5.51 19.98
CA LEU A 171 4.94 -6.92 20.38
C LEU A 171 6.13 -7.65 19.75
N LEU A 172 6.88 -8.38 20.59
CA LEU A 172 7.81 -9.43 20.20
C LEU A 172 7.34 -10.73 20.85
N LEU A 173 6.88 -11.67 20.05
CA LEU A 173 6.62 -13.03 20.51
C LEU A 173 7.94 -13.80 20.44
N GLY A 174 8.73 -13.73 21.52
CA GLY A 174 9.93 -14.57 21.64
C GLY A 174 9.53 -16.04 21.83
N ILE A 175 10.01 -16.91 20.94
CA ILE A 175 10.00 -18.36 21.16
C ILE A 175 11.26 -18.75 21.93
#